data_68016bf07856cb5bbf4d28d514ece35e
#
_entry.id   68016bf07856cb5bbf4d28d514ece35e
#
_cell.length_a   1.000
_cell.length_b   1.000
_cell.length_c   1.000
_cell.angle_alpha   90.00
_cell.angle_beta   90.00
_cell.angle_gamma   90.00
#
_symmetry.space_group_name_H-M   'P 1'
#
loop_
_entity.id
_entity.type
_entity.pdbx_description
1 polymer ?
#
loop_
_entity_poly.entity_id
_entity_poly.type
_entity_poly.pdbx_seq_one_letter_code
_entity_poly.pdbx_strand_id
1 'polypeptide(L)'
;MTSPSVVFVGGRTLTAQEVAMVAKQKATVAVSEDAWPQIHAARRVVERIVETGETVYGINTGFGALVHERISSDDLAQLQVNLIRSHATAIGELMSVEAVRAMMVIRLNSLCKGHSGIHPDCIHQLVLYLNNGLHLSLIHISEPTRHVDI
;
A
#
# COMPACT_ATOMS: atom_id res chain seq x y z
N MET A 1 0.98 -8.30 33.86
CA MET A 1 0.79 -8.41 32.40
C MET A 1 0.89 -7.01 31.86
N THR A 2 1.97 -6.66 31.18
CA THR A 2 2.12 -5.36 30.53
C THR A 2 1.15 -5.30 29.35
N SER A 3 0.31 -4.27 29.30
CA SER A 3 -0.56 -4.03 28.15
C SER A 3 0.30 -4.00 26.87
N PRO A 4 -0.17 -4.60 25.78
CA PRO A 4 0.58 -4.56 24.53
C PRO A 4 0.78 -3.10 24.13
N SER A 5 2.01 -2.74 23.80
CA SER A 5 2.31 -1.41 23.28
C SER A 5 1.64 -1.20 21.93
N VAL A 6 1.11 0.00 21.71
CA VAL A 6 0.48 0.37 20.43
C VAL A 6 1.38 1.35 19.70
N VAL A 7 1.67 1.05 18.44
CA VAL A 7 2.36 1.97 17.53
C VAL A 7 1.33 2.66 16.65
N PHE A 8 1.25 3.99 16.75
CA PHE A 8 0.36 4.79 15.93
C PHE A 8 1.03 5.18 14.61
N VAL A 9 0.36 4.87 13.52
CA VAL A 9 0.73 5.31 12.16
C VAL A 9 -0.22 6.43 11.72
N GLY A 10 0.27 7.39 10.97
CA GLY A 10 -0.54 8.55 10.57
C GLY A 10 0.28 9.56 9.78
N GLY A 11 1.35 9.09 9.15
CA GLY A 11 2.21 9.95 8.37
C GLY A 11 3.33 10.64 9.17
N ARG A 12 3.39 10.47 10.48
CA ARG A 12 4.55 10.86 11.27
C ARG A 12 5.76 9.97 10.95
N THR A 13 6.94 10.43 11.32
CA THR A 13 8.14 9.58 11.22
C THR A 13 8.08 8.47 12.27
N LEU A 14 8.17 7.22 11.83
CA LEU A 14 8.36 6.08 12.70
C LEU A 14 9.84 5.94 13.04
N THR A 15 10.14 5.64 14.30
CA THR A 15 11.49 5.27 14.71
C THR A 15 11.81 3.83 14.31
N ALA A 16 13.08 3.51 14.14
CA ALA A 16 13.52 2.15 13.88
C ALA A 16 13.07 1.17 14.98
N GLN A 17 13.01 1.64 16.22
CA GLN A 17 12.53 0.84 17.35
C GLN A 17 11.05 0.50 17.23
N GLU A 18 10.19 1.45 16.86
CA GLU A 18 8.75 1.20 16.64
C GLU A 18 8.53 0.20 15.53
N VAL A 19 9.24 0.35 14.41
CA VAL A 19 9.19 -0.61 13.31
C VAL A 19 9.60 -2.00 13.78
N ALA A 20 10.70 -2.11 14.54
CA ALA A 20 11.17 -3.38 15.07
C ALA A 20 10.19 -4.01 16.07
N MET A 21 9.49 -3.21 16.88
CA MET A 21 8.47 -3.72 17.79
C MET A 21 7.29 -4.33 17.05
N VAL A 22 6.80 -3.71 15.99
CA VAL A 22 5.73 -4.25 15.14
C VAL A 22 6.21 -5.49 14.37
N ALA A 23 7.41 -5.43 13.81
CA ALA A 23 8.01 -6.54 13.09
C ALA A 23 8.11 -7.81 13.94
N LYS A 24 8.54 -7.66 15.19
CA LYS A 24 8.71 -8.76 16.17
C LYS A 24 7.41 -9.10 16.94
N GLN A 25 6.27 -8.60 16.53
CA GLN A 25 4.96 -8.80 17.17
C GLN A 25 4.90 -8.41 18.66
N LYS A 26 5.73 -7.43 19.05
CA LYS A 26 5.76 -6.88 20.42
C LYS A 26 4.85 -5.67 20.61
N ALA A 27 4.28 -5.18 19.52
CA ALA A 27 3.33 -4.06 19.51
C ALA A 27 2.24 -4.31 18.48
N THR A 28 1.04 -3.80 18.76
CA THR A 28 -0.05 -3.66 17.79
C THR A 28 0.06 -2.34 17.05
N VAL A 29 -0.70 -2.20 15.97
CA VAL A 29 -0.71 -0.99 15.14
C VAL A 29 -2.10 -0.38 15.15
N ALA A 30 -2.18 0.94 15.23
CA ALA A 30 -3.40 1.71 15.03
C ALA A 30 -3.13 2.92 14.14
N VAL A 31 -4.13 3.35 13.38
CA VAL A 31 -4.07 4.60 12.62
C VAL A 31 -4.45 5.76 13.53
N SER A 32 -3.66 6.83 13.51
CA SER A 32 -3.97 8.05 14.25
C SER A 32 -5.26 8.68 13.71
N GLU A 33 -6.14 9.14 14.59
CA GLU A 33 -7.43 9.72 14.20
C GLU A 33 -7.28 10.94 13.29
N ASP A 34 -6.24 11.73 13.50
CA ASP A 34 -5.91 12.93 12.71
C ASP A 34 -5.43 12.61 11.28
N ALA A 35 -5.09 11.37 10.97
CA ALA A 35 -4.73 10.96 9.62
C ALA A 35 -5.93 10.73 8.69
N TRP A 36 -7.09 10.35 9.23
CA TRP A 36 -8.25 9.98 8.43
C TRP A 36 -8.78 11.09 7.51
N PRO A 37 -8.87 12.35 7.94
CA PRO A 37 -9.34 13.43 7.07
C PRO A 37 -8.52 13.56 5.78
N GLN A 38 -7.20 13.42 5.86
CA GLN A 38 -6.31 13.51 4.70
C GLN A 38 -6.44 12.28 3.80
N ILE A 39 -6.55 11.09 4.38
CA ILE A 39 -6.77 9.83 3.65
C ILE A 39 -8.06 9.95 2.82
N HIS A 40 -9.16 10.35 3.44
CA HIS A 40 -10.43 10.54 2.76
C HIS A 40 -10.38 11.65 1.72
N ALA A 41 -9.68 12.74 1.99
CA ALA A 41 -9.53 13.83 1.02
C ALA A 41 -8.79 13.35 -0.24
N ALA A 42 -7.70 12.61 -0.09
CA ALA A 42 -6.96 12.05 -1.21
C ALA A 42 -7.80 11.02 -2.00
N ARG A 43 -8.58 10.19 -1.30
CA ARG A 43 -9.48 9.23 -1.96
C ARG A 43 -10.53 9.92 -2.81
N ARG A 44 -11.18 10.97 -2.30
CA ARG A 44 -12.17 11.75 -3.08
C ARG A 44 -11.59 12.35 -4.37
N VAL A 45 -10.31 12.70 -4.39
CA VAL A 45 -9.65 13.15 -5.63
C VAL A 45 -9.65 12.06 -6.68
N VAL A 46 -9.28 10.84 -6.30
CA VAL A 46 -9.29 9.68 -7.22
C VAL A 46 -10.69 9.39 -7.73
N GLU A 47 -11.68 9.36 -6.83
CA GLU A 47 -13.08 9.12 -7.19
C GLU A 47 -13.60 10.15 -8.19
N ARG A 48 -13.33 11.44 -7.94
CA ARG A 48 -13.70 12.51 -8.86
C ARG A 48 -13.05 12.35 -10.25
N ILE A 49 -11.76 11.98 -10.31
CA ILE A 49 -11.06 11.74 -11.58
C ILE A 49 -11.72 10.60 -12.36
N VAL A 50 -12.10 9.53 -11.67
CA VAL A 50 -12.79 8.40 -12.28
C VAL A 50 -14.18 8.84 -12.80
N GLU A 51 -14.94 9.56 -11.99
CA GLU A 51 -16.28 10.06 -12.35
C GLU A 51 -16.26 11.06 -13.51
N THR A 52 -15.33 12.01 -13.50
CA THR A 52 -15.22 13.01 -14.57
C THR A 52 -14.58 12.47 -15.83
N GLY A 53 -13.89 11.33 -15.73
CA GLY A 53 -13.18 10.74 -16.85
C GLY A 53 -11.95 11.55 -17.30
N GLU A 54 -11.46 12.48 -16.47
CA GLU A 54 -10.19 13.17 -16.70
C GLU A 54 -9.05 12.13 -16.80
N THR A 55 -8.21 12.28 -17.82
CA THR A 55 -7.10 11.32 -18.04
C THR A 55 -5.96 11.64 -17.07
N VAL A 56 -5.75 10.75 -16.09
CA VAL A 56 -4.69 10.90 -15.08
C VAL A 56 -3.88 9.61 -15.00
N TYR A 57 -2.56 9.77 -15.17
CA TYR A 57 -1.64 8.64 -15.11
C TYR A 57 -1.74 7.84 -13.81
N GLY A 58 -1.82 6.53 -13.95
CA GLY A 58 -1.90 5.61 -12.83
C GLY A 58 -3.28 5.48 -12.19
N ILE A 59 -4.28 6.23 -12.67
CA ILE A 59 -5.68 6.14 -12.22
C ILE A 59 -6.53 5.47 -13.30
N ASN A 60 -6.58 6.05 -14.49
CA ASN A 60 -7.42 5.58 -15.59
C ASN A 60 -6.70 5.54 -16.94
N THR A 61 -5.40 5.33 -16.92
CA THR A 61 -4.56 5.11 -18.10
C THR A 61 -3.89 3.75 -18.05
N GLY A 62 -3.34 3.30 -19.17
CA GLY A 62 -2.36 2.23 -19.19
C GLY A 62 -1.06 2.63 -18.47
N PHE A 63 -0.11 1.71 -18.40
CA PHE A 63 1.19 1.89 -17.75
C PHE A 63 2.32 1.79 -18.78
N GLY A 64 3.47 2.42 -18.47
CA GLY A 64 4.65 2.39 -19.33
C GLY A 64 4.35 2.95 -20.73
N ALA A 65 4.63 2.17 -21.78
CA ALA A 65 4.39 2.57 -23.15
C ALA A 65 2.91 2.91 -23.47
N LEU A 66 1.98 2.42 -22.67
CA LEU A 66 0.54 2.64 -22.81
C LEU A 66 0.02 3.81 -21.96
N VAL A 67 0.88 4.68 -21.48
CA VAL A 67 0.53 5.81 -20.59
C VAL A 67 -0.52 6.76 -21.21
N HIS A 68 -0.53 6.89 -22.53
CA HIS A 68 -1.45 7.75 -23.27
C HIS A 68 -2.78 7.07 -23.65
N GLU A 69 -2.86 5.75 -23.45
CA GLU A 69 -4.08 4.99 -23.73
C GLU A 69 -5.06 5.13 -22.57
N ARG A 70 -6.18 5.79 -22.85
CA ARG A 70 -7.28 5.89 -21.90
C ARG A 70 -7.99 4.56 -21.78
N ILE A 71 -8.15 4.09 -20.57
CA ILE A 71 -8.90 2.87 -20.26
C ILE A 71 -10.34 3.25 -19.93
N SER A 72 -11.28 2.54 -20.52
CA SER A 72 -12.70 2.73 -20.22
C SER A 72 -13.01 2.39 -18.76
N SER A 73 -14.06 2.99 -18.19
CA SER A 73 -14.51 2.68 -16.82
C SER A 73 -14.78 1.18 -16.64
N ASP A 74 -15.30 0.53 -17.65
CA ASP A 74 -15.68 -0.88 -17.62
C ASP A 74 -14.44 -1.80 -17.60
N ASP A 75 -13.34 -1.35 -18.20
CA ASP A 75 -12.08 -2.09 -18.28
C ASP A 75 -11.12 -1.80 -17.11
N LEU A 76 -11.37 -0.76 -16.33
CA LEU A 76 -10.46 -0.38 -15.21
C LEU A 76 -10.28 -1.53 -14.20
N ALA A 77 -11.34 -2.24 -13.85
CA ALA A 77 -11.25 -3.38 -12.94
C ALA A 77 -10.39 -4.51 -13.52
N GLN A 78 -10.56 -4.81 -14.82
CA GLN A 78 -9.76 -5.82 -15.49
C GLN A 78 -8.29 -5.39 -15.63
N LEU A 79 -8.04 -4.10 -15.87
CA LEU A 79 -6.68 -3.55 -15.87
C LEU A 79 -5.96 -3.80 -14.55
N GLN A 80 -6.62 -3.55 -13.41
CA GLN A 80 -6.04 -3.78 -12.08
C GLN A 80 -5.74 -5.27 -11.84
N VAL A 81 -6.62 -6.16 -12.24
CA VAL A 81 -6.38 -7.61 -12.16
C VAL A 81 -5.17 -8.01 -13.01
N ASN A 82 -5.08 -7.50 -14.23
CA ASN A 82 -3.98 -7.79 -15.14
C ASN A 82 -2.65 -7.24 -14.61
N LEU A 83 -2.67 -6.05 -14.01
CA LEU A 83 -1.51 -5.45 -13.37
C LEU A 83 -0.96 -6.35 -12.25
N ILE A 84 -1.83 -6.81 -11.35
CA ILE A 84 -1.44 -7.72 -10.27
C ILE A 84 -0.85 -9.01 -10.85
N ARG A 85 -1.51 -9.62 -11.84
CA ARG A 85 -1.03 -10.86 -12.48
C ARG A 85 0.32 -10.68 -13.14
N SER A 86 0.56 -9.57 -13.82
CA SER A 86 1.82 -9.29 -14.50
C SER A 86 3.00 -9.09 -13.55
N HIS A 87 2.72 -8.67 -12.30
CA HIS A 87 3.74 -8.46 -11.28
C HIS A 87 3.91 -9.65 -10.32
N ALA A 88 3.01 -10.62 -10.34
CA ALA A 88 3.05 -11.81 -9.49
C ALA A 88 3.97 -12.91 -10.08
N THR A 89 5.20 -12.54 -10.40
CA THR A 89 6.16 -13.41 -11.11
C THR A 89 7.46 -13.65 -10.34
N ALA A 90 7.48 -13.30 -9.07
CA ALA A 90 8.70 -13.43 -8.25
C ALA A 90 9.08 -14.90 -8.04
N ILE A 91 10.39 -15.18 -8.12
CA ILE A 91 10.99 -16.51 -7.91
C ILE A 91 12.13 -16.33 -6.91
N GLY A 92 12.25 -17.22 -5.93
CA GLY A 92 13.33 -17.18 -4.95
C GLY A 92 12.91 -17.61 -3.56
N GLU A 93 13.79 -17.40 -2.59
CA GLU A 93 13.50 -17.69 -1.20
C GLU A 93 12.55 -16.65 -0.59
N LEU A 94 11.72 -17.09 0.34
CA LEU A 94 10.80 -16.21 1.07
C LEU A 94 11.59 -15.27 1.99
N MET A 95 11.17 -14.02 2.03
CA MET A 95 11.68 -13.07 3.01
C MET A 95 11.28 -13.48 4.42
N SER A 96 12.11 -13.13 5.40
CA SER A 96 11.77 -13.39 6.80
C SER A 96 10.48 -12.65 7.20
N VAL A 97 9.70 -13.28 8.07
CA VAL A 97 8.45 -12.70 8.59
C VAL A 97 8.68 -11.30 9.19
N GLU A 98 9.78 -11.14 9.93
CA GLU A 98 10.13 -9.83 10.51
C GLU A 98 10.35 -8.75 9.44
N ALA A 99 11.08 -9.09 8.35
CA ALA A 99 11.32 -8.16 7.26
C ALA A 99 10.01 -7.77 6.54
N VAL A 100 9.17 -8.76 6.24
CA VAL A 100 7.86 -8.52 5.62
C VAL A 100 6.98 -7.63 6.50
N ARG A 101 6.90 -7.89 7.79
CA ARG A 101 6.11 -7.09 8.73
C ARG A 101 6.64 -5.66 8.87
N ALA A 102 7.98 -5.50 8.88
CA ALA A 102 8.61 -4.18 8.85
C ALA A 102 8.21 -3.40 7.58
N MET A 103 8.28 -4.04 6.42
CA MET A 103 7.83 -3.44 5.16
C MET A 103 6.34 -3.06 5.20
N MET A 104 5.48 -3.94 5.73
CA MET A 104 4.05 -3.68 5.84
C MET A 104 3.76 -2.45 6.71
N VAL A 105 4.38 -2.31 7.88
CA VAL A 105 4.11 -1.15 8.76
C VAL A 105 4.68 0.15 8.19
N ILE A 106 5.85 0.12 7.55
CA ILE A 106 6.42 1.29 6.86
C ILE A 106 5.51 1.72 5.71
N ARG A 107 5.05 0.75 4.91
CA ARG A 107 4.12 1.03 3.80
C ARG A 107 2.80 1.59 4.32
N LEU A 108 2.23 0.99 5.35
CA LEU A 108 1.01 1.46 5.99
C LEU A 108 1.16 2.92 6.45
N ASN A 109 2.24 3.25 7.15
CA ASN A 109 2.50 4.63 7.59
C ASN A 109 2.63 5.61 6.40
N SER A 110 3.25 5.17 5.30
CA SER A 110 3.34 5.97 4.07
C SER A 110 1.98 6.22 3.44
N LEU A 111 1.11 5.22 3.41
CA LEU A 111 -0.26 5.32 2.87
C LEU A 111 -1.13 6.26 3.70
N CYS A 112 -0.93 6.27 5.02
CA CYS A 112 -1.65 7.15 5.94
C CYS A 112 -1.26 8.64 5.81
N LYS A 113 -0.26 8.99 5.00
CA LYS A 113 0.06 10.39 4.68
C LYS A 113 -0.98 11.10 3.81
N GLY A 114 -1.93 10.37 3.25
CA GLY A 114 -3.00 10.94 2.45
C GLY A 114 -2.55 11.48 1.07
N HIS A 115 -1.52 10.88 0.47
CA HIS A 115 -1.02 11.28 -0.85
C HIS A 115 -1.26 10.24 -1.95
N SER A 116 -1.73 9.04 -1.58
CA SER A 116 -1.86 7.92 -2.53
C SER A 116 -3.27 7.72 -3.08
N GLY A 117 -4.30 8.32 -2.47
CA GLY A 117 -5.70 8.08 -2.84
C GLY A 117 -6.16 6.63 -2.62
N ILE A 118 -5.44 5.87 -1.80
CA ILE A 118 -5.80 4.49 -1.46
C ILE A 118 -7.20 4.43 -0.82
N HIS A 119 -7.92 3.34 -1.08
CA HIS A 119 -9.20 3.12 -0.42
C HIS A 119 -9.00 2.88 1.09
N PRO A 120 -9.78 3.51 1.98
CA PRO A 120 -9.66 3.35 3.43
C PRO A 120 -9.68 1.88 3.90
N ASP A 121 -10.49 1.04 3.26
CA ASP A 121 -10.58 -0.39 3.61
C ASP A 121 -9.24 -1.12 3.44
N CYS A 122 -8.41 -0.72 2.48
CA CYS A 122 -7.08 -1.30 2.33
C CYS A 122 -6.17 -0.97 3.53
N ILE A 123 -6.31 0.22 4.10
CA ILE A 123 -5.60 0.62 5.32
C ILE A 123 -6.09 -0.22 6.50
N HIS A 124 -7.41 -0.33 6.68
CA HIS A 124 -8.00 -1.18 7.72
C HIS A 124 -7.54 -2.63 7.59
N GLN A 125 -7.51 -3.16 6.37
CA GLN A 125 -7.09 -4.54 6.11
C GLN A 125 -5.61 -4.77 6.47
N LEU A 126 -4.72 -3.82 6.15
CA LEU A 126 -3.31 -3.91 6.52
C LEU A 126 -3.10 -3.87 8.05
N VAL A 127 -3.87 -3.03 8.76
CA VAL A 127 -3.88 -3.00 10.22
C VAL A 127 -4.33 -4.35 10.80
N LEU A 128 -5.41 -4.91 10.27
CA LEU A 128 -5.92 -6.22 10.68
C LEU A 128 -4.87 -7.32 10.45
N TYR A 129 -4.20 -7.33 9.30
CA TYR A 129 -3.16 -8.32 9.02
C TYR A 129 -2.01 -8.22 10.02
N LEU A 130 -1.48 -7.02 10.25
CA LEU A 130 -0.39 -6.81 11.20
C LEU A 130 -0.78 -7.25 12.62
N ASN A 131 -1.97 -6.90 13.08
CA ASN A 131 -2.42 -7.18 14.44
C ASN A 131 -2.80 -8.64 14.69
N ASN A 132 -3.22 -9.36 13.66
CA ASN A 132 -3.55 -10.79 13.74
C ASN A 132 -2.39 -11.71 13.34
N GLY A 133 -1.18 -11.17 13.15
CA GLY A 133 -0.02 -11.97 12.78
C GLY A 133 -0.07 -12.51 11.36
N LEU A 134 -1.00 -12.01 10.52
CA LEU A 134 -1.04 -12.33 9.10
C LEU A 134 -0.02 -11.46 8.38
N HIS A 135 0.76 -12.05 7.52
CA HIS A 135 1.77 -11.34 6.74
C HIS A 135 1.77 -11.86 5.30
N LEU A 136 2.12 -10.97 4.39
CA LEU A 136 2.21 -11.30 2.98
C LEU A 136 3.40 -12.23 2.75
N SER A 137 3.24 -13.19 1.85
CA SER A 137 4.36 -13.98 1.36
C SER A 137 5.10 -13.15 0.31
N LEU A 138 6.22 -12.55 0.70
CA LEU A 138 7.08 -11.82 -0.23
C LEU A 138 8.30 -12.68 -0.54
N ILE A 139 8.57 -12.84 -1.81
CA ILE A 139 9.77 -13.46 -2.33
C ILE A 139 10.76 -12.33 -2.64
N HIS A 140 12.04 -12.63 -2.52
CA HIS A 140 13.13 -11.66 -2.52
C HIS A 140 13.29 -10.87 -3.82
N ILE A 141 12.29 -10.73 -4.66
CA ILE A 141 12.34 -9.82 -5.80
C ILE A 141 10.94 -9.41 -6.18
N SER A 142 10.62 -8.17 -5.98
CA SER A 142 9.99 -7.42 -7.02
C SER A 142 10.54 -6.01 -6.94
N GLU A 143 11.70 -5.83 -7.46
CA GLU A 143 11.99 -4.52 -7.98
C GLU A 143 11.18 -4.43 -9.27
N PRO A 144 10.25 -3.46 -9.39
CA PRO A 144 9.73 -3.14 -10.71
C PRO A 144 10.96 -2.81 -11.54
N THR A 145 11.21 -3.62 -12.55
CA THR A 145 12.25 -3.33 -13.52
C THR A 145 12.08 -1.88 -13.91
N ARG A 146 13.01 -1.03 -13.47
CA ARG A 146 13.17 0.25 -14.11
C ARG A 146 13.32 -0.07 -15.59
N HIS A 147 12.33 0.29 -16.38
CA HIS A 147 12.55 0.36 -17.80
C HIS A 147 13.74 1.29 -17.98
N VAL A 148 14.89 0.69 -18.25
CA VAL A 148 16.00 1.45 -18.80
C VAL A 148 15.52 1.82 -20.17
N ASP A 149 15.15 3.08 -20.34
CA ASP A 149 14.89 3.65 -21.64
C ASP A 149 16.18 3.51 -22.43
N ILE A 150 16.14 2.66 -23.44
CA ILE A 150 17.16 2.56 -24.46
C ILE A 150 16.77 3.54 -25.58
#